data_6f304606ea638dbd2954f63fb5f61aab
#
_entry.id   6f304606ea638dbd2954f63fb5f61aab
#
_cell.length_a   1.000
_cell.length_b   1.000
_cell.length_c   1.000
_cell.angle_alpha   90.00
_cell.angle_beta   90.00
_cell.angle_gamma   90.00
#
_symmetry.space_group_name_H-M   'P 1'
#
loop_
_entity.id
_entity.type
_entity.pdbx_description
1 polymer ?
#
loop_
_entity_poly.entity_id
_entity_poly.type
_entity_poly.pdbx_seq_one_letter_code
_entity_poly.pdbx_strand_id
1 'polypeptide(L)'
;MLNLNSELDFEKAEEIALEFDRLVEMEQQVDVIEEILKDDEEDDESKMVERPPVVCVMGHVDHGKTSLLDKIRSTHVTTGEAGGITQHIGAYTVETANGKITFLDTPGHEAFTSMRMRGAQSTDIAILVVAADDGVMPQTVEAINHAKAAEVEIIVAINKIDKESANIERVKQELTEYELIPEDWGGSTIFCPVSAHTGEGIPELLDMVSLTAEIGRAHV
;
A
#
# COMPACT_ATOMS: atom_id res chain seq x y z
N MET A 1 -13.04 -18.69 60.86
CA MET A 1 -11.61 -18.37 60.74
C MET A 1 -11.30 -18.25 59.27
N LEU A 2 -10.99 -17.05 58.84
CA LEU A 2 -10.56 -16.80 57.47
C LEU A 2 -9.08 -17.19 57.33
N ASN A 3 -8.73 -17.89 56.26
CA ASN A 3 -7.37 -18.32 55.97
C ASN A 3 -6.78 -17.38 54.93
N LEU A 4 -5.45 -17.28 54.84
CA LEU A 4 -4.74 -16.39 53.89
C LEU A 4 -5.12 -16.58 52.40
N ASN A 5 -5.76 -17.70 52.06
CA ASN A 5 -6.20 -18.04 50.69
C ASN A 5 -7.74 -18.17 50.58
N SER A 6 -8.50 -17.56 51.49
CA SER A 6 -9.96 -17.57 51.39
C SER A 6 -10.42 -16.49 50.41
N GLU A 7 -11.27 -16.83 49.43
CA GLU A 7 -11.97 -15.88 48.61
C GLU A 7 -13.03 -15.14 49.43
N LEU A 8 -13.07 -13.83 49.33
CA LEU A 8 -14.00 -12.97 50.04
C LEU A 8 -14.91 -12.24 49.03
N ASP A 9 -16.21 -12.24 49.29
CA ASP A 9 -17.13 -11.39 48.59
C ASP A 9 -16.86 -9.93 48.96
N PHE A 10 -17.14 -9.02 48.04
CA PHE A 10 -16.87 -7.58 48.21
C PHE A 10 -17.49 -7.00 49.47
N GLU A 11 -18.75 -7.39 49.80
CA GLU A 11 -19.46 -6.95 51.03
C GLU A 11 -18.68 -7.34 52.31
N LYS A 12 -18.12 -8.53 52.38
CA LYS A 12 -17.28 -8.96 53.50
C LYS A 12 -15.94 -8.28 53.54
N ALA A 13 -15.36 -7.96 52.39
CA ALA A 13 -14.10 -7.22 52.32
C ALA A 13 -14.30 -5.78 52.80
N GLU A 14 -15.41 -5.16 52.47
CA GLU A 14 -15.80 -3.81 52.95
C GLU A 14 -16.02 -3.80 54.48
N GLU A 15 -16.76 -4.77 55.02
CA GLU A 15 -16.99 -4.91 56.45
C GLU A 15 -15.69 -5.06 57.25
N ILE A 16 -14.76 -5.89 56.79
CA ILE A 16 -13.44 -6.07 57.38
C ILE A 16 -12.59 -4.80 57.27
N ALA A 17 -12.63 -4.10 56.13
CA ALA A 17 -11.85 -2.89 55.93
C ALA A 17 -12.34 -1.75 56.85
N LEU A 18 -13.65 -1.65 57.08
CA LEU A 18 -14.24 -0.70 58.00
C LEU A 18 -13.80 -0.91 59.45
N GLU A 19 -13.58 -2.15 59.89
CA GLU A 19 -12.99 -2.48 61.21
C GLU A 19 -11.56 -1.92 61.37
N PHE A 20 -10.86 -1.69 60.28
CA PHE A 20 -9.50 -1.14 60.26
C PHE A 20 -9.44 0.33 59.82
N ASP A 21 -10.58 1.07 59.84
CA ASP A 21 -10.66 2.46 59.34
C ASP A 21 -10.15 2.65 57.91
N ARG A 22 -10.40 1.70 57.03
CA ARG A 22 -10.05 1.74 55.60
C ARG A 22 -11.30 1.72 54.77
N LEU A 23 -11.37 2.60 53.76
CA LEU A 23 -12.36 2.55 52.70
C LEU A 23 -11.88 1.65 51.59
N VAL A 24 -12.77 0.79 51.09
CA VAL A 24 -12.54 -0.09 49.95
C VAL A 24 -13.47 0.36 48.82
N GLU A 25 -12.90 0.63 47.67
CA GLU A 25 -13.64 0.87 46.46
C GLU A 25 -13.44 -0.30 45.48
N MET A 26 -14.50 -0.70 44.79
CA MET A 26 -14.41 -1.73 43.79
C MET A 26 -13.71 -1.14 42.57
N GLU A 27 -12.51 -1.63 42.25
CA GLU A 27 -11.82 -1.26 41.02
C GLU A 27 -12.60 -1.84 39.84
N GLN A 28 -13.29 -0.99 39.09
CA GLN A 28 -13.84 -1.39 37.81
C GLN A 28 -12.66 -1.62 36.87
N GLN A 29 -12.41 -2.89 36.50
CA GLN A 29 -11.55 -3.18 35.35
C GLN A 29 -12.25 -2.63 34.12
N VAL A 30 -11.97 -1.37 33.81
CA VAL A 30 -12.34 -0.81 32.52
C VAL A 30 -11.47 -1.50 31.51
N ASP A 31 -12.09 -2.28 30.63
CA ASP A 31 -11.38 -2.84 29.52
C ASP A 31 -10.91 -1.66 28.65
N VAL A 32 -9.61 -1.34 28.76
CA VAL A 32 -8.98 -0.21 28.06
C VAL A 32 -9.23 -0.31 26.55
N ILE A 33 -9.47 -1.52 26.04
CA ILE A 33 -9.84 -1.78 24.66
C ILE A 33 -11.28 -1.31 24.39
N GLU A 34 -12.23 -1.52 25.32
CA GLU A 34 -13.60 -1.00 25.18
C GLU A 34 -13.67 0.53 25.31
N GLU A 35 -12.80 1.14 26.10
CA GLU A 35 -12.74 2.60 26.23
C GLU A 35 -12.12 3.23 24.98
N ILE A 36 -11.07 2.63 24.42
CA ILE A 36 -10.49 3.04 23.13
C ILE A 36 -11.47 2.84 21.97
N LEU A 37 -12.31 1.80 22.02
CA LEU A 37 -13.34 1.53 20.99
C LEU A 37 -14.60 2.40 21.17
N LYS A 38 -14.80 2.98 22.37
CA LYS A 38 -15.90 3.92 22.64
C LYS A 38 -15.58 5.39 22.34
N ASP A 39 -14.29 5.71 22.13
CA ASP A 39 -13.85 7.00 21.58
C ASP A 39 -14.03 7.10 20.04
N ASP A 40 -14.80 6.20 19.43
CA ASP A 40 -15.49 6.49 18.17
C ASP A 40 -16.57 7.58 18.47
N GLU A 41 -16.12 8.82 18.69
CA GLU A 41 -16.92 9.99 18.35
C GLU A 41 -17.46 9.68 16.95
N GLU A 42 -18.79 9.64 16.78
CA GLU A 42 -19.42 9.55 15.47
C GLU A 42 -18.73 10.58 14.59
N ASP A 43 -17.80 10.11 13.76
CA ASP A 43 -17.06 10.97 12.84
C ASP A 43 -18.12 11.68 12.01
N ASP A 44 -18.22 12.98 12.21
CA ASP A 44 -19.20 13.83 11.55
C ASP A 44 -18.92 13.73 10.06
N GLU A 45 -19.67 12.88 9.34
CA GLU A 45 -19.48 12.60 7.90
C GLU A 45 -19.34 13.89 7.08
N SER A 46 -19.91 15.00 7.59
CA SER A 46 -19.78 16.32 6.96
C SER A 46 -18.37 16.93 7.07
N LYS A 47 -17.50 16.39 7.94
CA LYS A 47 -16.11 16.82 8.13
C LYS A 47 -15.09 15.86 7.53
N MET A 48 -15.53 14.71 7.02
CA MET A 48 -14.65 13.77 6.35
C MET A 48 -14.10 14.39 5.07
N VAL A 49 -12.78 14.51 5.00
CA VAL A 49 -12.06 14.93 3.79
C VAL A 49 -11.53 13.67 3.09
N GLU A 50 -11.81 13.54 1.80
CA GLU A 50 -11.28 12.43 1.02
C GLU A 50 -9.75 12.40 1.12
N ARG A 51 -9.20 11.26 1.57
CA ARG A 51 -7.74 11.07 1.56
C ARG A 51 -7.25 10.83 0.13
N PRO A 52 -6.06 11.30 -0.22
CA PRO A 52 -5.42 10.92 -1.48
C PRO A 52 -5.30 9.39 -1.59
N PRO A 53 -5.49 8.80 -2.80
CA PRO A 53 -5.21 7.39 -3.00
C PRO A 53 -3.74 7.10 -2.72
N VAL A 54 -3.50 5.95 -2.10
CA VAL A 54 -2.16 5.46 -1.79
C VAL A 54 -1.79 4.40 -2.82
N VAL A 55 -0.71 4.63 -3.53
CA VAL A 55 -0.24 3.80 -4.65
C VAL A 55 1.12 3.24 -4.36
N CYS A 56 1.28 1.93 -4.42
CA CYS A 56 2.57 1.29 -4.25
C CYS A 56 3.19 0.96 -5.62
N VAL A 57 4.49 1.15 -5.77
CA VAL A 57 5.22 0.84 -7.00
C VAL A 57 6.08 -0.40 -6.78
N MET A 58 5.83 -1.43 -7.60
CA MET A 58 6.43 -2.76 -7.49
C MET A 58 7.06 -3.22 -8.81
N GLY A 59 7.85 -4.26 -8.76
CA GLY A 59 8.47 -4.88 -9.94
C GLY A 59 9.95 -5.18 -9.73
N HIS A 60 10.60 -5.67 -10.78
CA HIS A 60 12.02 -6.05 -10.77
C HIS A 60 12.96 -4.85 -10.56
N VAL A 61 14.18 -5.10 -10.05
CA VAL A 61 15.18 -4.06 -9.70
C VAL A 61 15.44 -3.13 -10.89
N ASP A 62 15.87 -3.63 -12.02
CA ASP A 62 16.33 -2.83 -13.15
C ASP A 62 15.22 -2.39 -14.13
N HIS A 63 13.95 -2.57 -13.77
CA HIS A 63 12.82 -2.15 -14.59
C HIS A 63 12.53 -0.64 -14.54
N GLY A 64 13.31 0.14 -13.76
CA GLY A 64 13.26 1.59 -13.75
C GLY A 64 12.18 2.18 -12.86
N LYS A 65 11.78 1.49 -11.76
CA LYS A 65 10.84 2.01 -10.75
C LYS A 65 11.23 3.37 -10.22
N THR A 66 12.46 3.48 -9.67
CA THR A 66 12.96 4.72 -9.09
C THR A 66 13.05 5.83 -10.14
N SER A 67 13.48 5.50 -11.37
CA SER A 67 13.50 6.48 -12.47
C SER A 67 12.11 6.96 -12.86
N LEU A 68 11.11 6.08 -12.85
CA LEU A 68 9.71 6.43 -13.11
C LEU A 68 9.18 7.37 -12.02
N LEU A 69 9.43 7.03 -10.76
CA LEU A 69 9.02 7.84 -9.62
C LEU A 69 9.72 9.20 -9.58
N ASP A 70 11.01 9.26 -9.92
CA ASP A 70 11.74 10.51 -10.05
C ASP A 70 11.16 11.42 -11.15
N LYS A 71 10.80 10.80 -12.27
CA LYS A 71 10.18 11.54 -13.36
C LYS A 71 8.82 12.11 -12.95
N ILE A 72 8.02 11.32 -12.23
CA ILE A 72 6.73 11.75 -11.67
C ILE A 72 6.94 12.91 -10.67
N ARG A 73 7.91 12.82 -9.79
CA ARG A 73 8.22 13.88 -8.82
C ARG A 73 8.91 15.09 -9.41
N SER A 74 9.43 15.00 -10.65
CA SER A 74 10.31 16.01 -11.25
C SER A 74 11.58 16.28 -10.41
N THR A 75 12.04 15.28 -9.67
CA THR A 75 13.25 15.33 -8.82
C THR A 75 14.22 14.22 -9.24
N HIS A 76 15.51 14.40 -8.97
CA HIS A 76 16.56 13.43 -9.31
C HIS A 76 16.98 12.61 -8.08
N VAL A 77 16.07 11.77 -7.55
CA VAL A 77 16.36 10.92 -6.38
C VAL A 77 17.38 9.81 -6.71
N THR A 78 17.40 9.32 -7.94
CA THR A 78 18.37 8.31 -8.39
C THR A 78 19.82 8.72 -8.18
N THR A 79 20.11 10.02 -8.10
CA THR A 79 21.46 10.54 -7.85
C THR A 79 21.83 10.58 -6.37
N GLY A 80 20.88 10.41 -5.46
CA GLY A 80 21.07 10.49 -4.01
C GLY A 80 21.16 9.15 -3.28
N GLU A 81 20.67 8.06 -3.86
CA GLU A 81 20.71 6.73 -3.25
C GLU A 81 21.94 5.93 -3.69
N ALA A 82 22.53 5.18 -2.75
CA ALA A 82 23.71 4.35 -3.02
C ALA A 82 23.34 3.22 -4.01
N GLY A 83 23.96 3.23 -5.18
CA GLY A 83 23.71 2.24 -6.24
C GLY A 83 22.48 2.51 -7.12
N GLY A 84 21.81 3.67 -6.98
CA GLY A 84 20.65 4.03 -7.80
C GLY A 84 19.42 3.14 -7.60
N ILE A 85 19.29 2.49 -6.44
CA ILE A 85 18.18 1.60 -6.08
C ILE A 85 17.56 2.04 -4.76
N THR A 86 16.25 1.89 -4.64
CA THR A 86 15.50 2.14 -3.40
C THR A 86 15.84 1.09 -2.35
N GLN A 87 16.24 1.52 -1.16
CA GLN A 87 16.61 0.67 -0.04
C GLN A 87 15.65 0.78 1.15
N HIS A 88 14.85 1.83 1.20
CA HIS A 88 13.84 2.08 2.22
C HIS A 88 12.49 2.39 1.60
N ILE A 89 11.39 2.07 2.29
CA ILE A 89 10.06 2.50 1.86
C ILE A 89 9.97 4.01 2.03
N GLY A 90 9.81 4.73 0.92
CA GLY A 90 9.57 6.17 0.89
C GLY A 90 8.10 6.46 0.56
N ALA A 91 7.51 7.45 1.23
CA ALA A 91 6.18 7.94 0.90
C ALA A 91 6.26 9.41 0.48
N TYR A 92 5.60 9.77 -0.60
CA TYR A 92 5.50 11.16 -1.05
C TYR A 92 4.21 11.39 -1.83
N THR A 93 3.71 12.62 -1.79
CA THR A 93 2.47 13.00 -2.47
C THR A 93 2.78 13.86 -3.69
N VAL A 94 2.12 13.55 -4.80
CA VAL A 94 2.21 14.29 -6.06
C VAL A 94 0.86 14.94 -6.33
N GLU A 95 0.88 16.20 -6.76
CA GLU A 95 -0.31 16.90 -7.25
C GLU A 95 -0.46 16.67 -8.75
N THR A 96 -1.60 16.10 -9.15
CA THR A 96 -1.97 15.88 -10.55
C THR A 96 -3.13 16.77 -10.95
N ALA A 97 -3.48 16.79 -12.23
CA ALA A 97 -4.66 17.53 -12.71
C ALA A 97 -5.97 17.03 -12.06
N ASN A 98 -6.02 15.75 -11.68
CA ASN A 98 -7.20 15.07 -11.12
C ASN A 98 -7.16 14.93 -9.60
N GLY A 99 -6.21 15.59 -8.91
CA GLY A 99 -6.09 15.54 -7.45
C GLY A 99 -4.70 15.11 -6.97
N LYS A 100 -4.62 14.72 -5.69
CA LYS A 100 -3.37 14.29 -5.06
C LYS A 100 -3.28 12.76 -5.05
N ILE A 101 -2.10 12.23 -5.35
CA ILE A 101 -1.78 10.80 -5.26
C ILE A 101 -0.59 10.63 -4.34
N THR A 102 -0.67 9.70 -3.40
CA THR A 102 0.45 9.35 -2.51
C THR A 102 1.12 8.08 -3.02
N PHE A 103 2.39 8.19 -3.38
CA PHE A 103 3.19 7.05 -3.84
C PHE A 103 3.98 6.45 -2.69
N LEU A 104 4.02 5.11 -2.64
CA LEU A 104 4.93 4.33 -1.80
C LEU A 104 5.96 3.64 -2.70
N ASP A 105 7.21 4.04 -2.57
CA ASP A 105 8.32 3.38 -3.27
C ASP A 105 8.80 2.18 -2.46
N THR A 106 8.83 1.00 -3.10
CA THR A 106 9.26 -0.25 -2.46
C THR A 106 10.53 -0.80 -3.11
N PRO A 107 11.49 -1.29 -2.28
CA PRO A 107 12.70 -1.92 -2.82
C PRO A 107 12.39 -3.13 -3.70
N GLY A 108 12.99 -3.19 -4.88
CA GLY A 108 12.81 -4.30 -5.84
C GLY A 108 13.64 -5.56 -5.54
N HIS A 109 14.63 -5.49 -4.64
CA HIS A 109 15.55 -6.58 -4.37
C HIS A 109 14.89 -7.73 -3.58
N GLU A 110 15.24 -8.99 -3.86
CA GLU A 110 14.68 -10.20 -3.20
C GLU A 110 14.73 -10.16 -1.68
N ALA A 111 15.80 -9.57 -1.11
CA ALA A 111 15.95 -9.44 0.34
C ALA A 111 14.85 -8.63 1.04
N PHE A 112 13.99 -7.90 0.31
CA PHE A 112 12.98 -6.99 0.86
C PHE A 112 11.54 -7.44 0.62
N THR A 113 11.29 -8.74 0.53
CA THR A 113 9.94 -9.34 0.33
C THR A 113 8.91 -8.83 1.35
N SER A 114 9.29 -8.76 2.63
CA SER A 114 8.39 -8.26 3.69
C SER A 114 8.01 -6.79 3.52
N MET A 115 8.86 -5.99 2.90
CA MET A 115 8.57 -4.59 2.60
C MET A 115 7.57 -4.46 1.45
N ARG A 116 7.69 -5.31 0.39
CA ARG A 116 6.72 -5.34 -0.72
C ARG A 116 5.34 -5.79 -0.25
N MET A 117 5.27 -6.85 0.57
CA MET A 117 4.01 -7.33 1.15
C MET A 117 3.34 -6.26 2.03
N ARG A 118 4.12 -5.58 2.88
CA ARG A 118 3.61 -4.49 3.73
C ARG A 118 3.19 -3.28 2.89
N GLY A 119 3.92 -2.97 1.82
CA GLY A 119 3.55 -1.94 0.85
C GLY A 119 2.18 -2.24 0.24
N ALA A 120 1.97 -3.44 -0.32
CA ALA A 120 0.70 -3.84 -0.92
C ALA A 120 -0.48 -3.76 0.06
N GLN A 121 -0.32 -4.25 1.29
CA GLN A 121 -1.38 -4.23 2.32
C GLN A 121 -1.79 -2.83 2.78
N SER A 122 -1.00 -1.80 2.48
CA SER A 122 -1.22 -0.42 2.92
C SER A 122 -1.65 0.51 1.79
N THR A 123 -1.95 -0.05 0.61
CA THR A 123 -2.23 0.72 -0.61
C THR A 123 -3.58 0.38 -1.21
N ASP A 124 -4.12 1.32 -1.96
CA ASP A 124 -5.37 1.17 -2.70
C ASP A 124 -5.10 0.58 -4.10
N ILE A 125 -3.95 0.92 -4.70
CA ILE A 125 -3.56 0.52 -6.06
C ILE A 125 -2.08 0.12 -6.07
N ALA A 126 -1.74 -0.92 -6.83
CA ALA A 126 -0.37 -1.35 -7.09
C ALA A 126 0.01 -1.05 -8.55
N ILE A 127 1.07 -0.27 -8.78
CA ILE A 127 1.67 -0.11 -10.10
C ILE A 127 2.77 -1.14 -10.26
N LEU A 128 2.56 -2.09 -11.17
CA LEU A 128 3.53 -3.10 -11.54
C LEU A 128 4.40 -2.60 -12.70
N VAL A 129 5.66 -2.29 -12.44
CA VAL A 129 6.58 -1.80 -13.47
C VAL A 129 7.32 -2.98 -14.11
N VAL A 130 7.15 -3.14 -15.43
CA VAL A 130 7.80 -4.17 -16.24
C VAL A 130 8.54 -3.50 -17.39
N ALA A 131 9.81 -3.85 -17.60
CA ALA A 131 10.57 -3.27 -18.70
C ALA A 131 10.23 -3.99 -20.02
N ALA A 132 9.97 -3.22 -21.08
CA ALA A 132 9.57 -3.72 -22.39
C ALA A 132 10.67 -4.56 -23.09
N ASP A 133 11.92 -4.36 -22.71
CA ASP A 133 13.09 -5.07 -23.24
C ASP A 133 13.38 -6.38 -22.50
N ASP A 134 13.10 -6.45 -21.19
CA ASP A 134 13.41 -7.60 -20.34
C ASP A 134 12.22 -8.58 -20.21
N GLY A 135 10.99 -8.07 -20.09
CA GLY A 135 9.78 -8.89 -19.87
C GLY A 135 9.55 -9.23 -18.39
N VAL A 136 8.84 -10.33 -18.14
CA VAL A 136 8.47 -10.77 -16.78
C VAL A 136 9.64 -11.48 -16.11
N MET A 137 10.08 -10.96 -14.97
CA MET A 137 11.16 -11.49 -14.15
C MET A 137 10.63 -12.12 -12.85
N PRO A 138 11.39 -12.98 -12.15
CA PRO A 138 10.92 -13.65 -10.93
C PRO A 138 10.36 -12.68 -9.86
N GLN A 139 10.99 -11.53 -9.67
CA GLN A 139 10.51 -10.51 -8.72
C GLN A 139 9.24 -9.80 -9.21
N THR A 140 8.98 -9.79 -10.53
CA THR A 140 7.71 -9.33 -11.09
C THR A 140 6.59 -10.28 -10.69
N VAL A 141 6.82 -11.60 -10.80
CA VAL A 141 5.86 -12.63 -10.39
C VAL A 141 5.58 -12.54 -8.88
N GLU A 142 6.61 -12.36 -8.07
CA GLU A 142 6.47 -12.16 -6.64
C GLU A 142 5.60 -10.92 -6.32
N ALA A 143 5.84 -9.80 -7.01
CA ALA A 143 5.06 -8.57 -6.86
C ALA A 143 3.58 -8.77 -7.22
N ILE A 144 3.29 -9.49 -8.31
CA ILE A 144 1.92 -9.87 -8.69
C ILE A 144 1.23 -10.66 -7.58
N ASN A 145 1.92 -11.68 -7.05
CA ASN A 145 1.37 -12.52 -5.99
C ASN A 145 1.08 -11.71 -4.71
N HIS A 146 1.94 -10.76 -4.36
CA HIS A 146 1.71 -9.89 -3.21
C HIS A 146 0.53 -8.95 -3.41
N ALA A 147 0.38 -8.34 -4.58
CA ALA A 147 -0.75 -7.47 -4.89
C ALA A 147 -2.07 -8.26 -4.90
N LYS A 148 -2.09 -9.44 -5.51
CA LYS A 148 -3.26 -10.33 -5.51
C LYS A 148 -3.64 -10.80 -4.09
N ALA A 149 -2.65 -11.18 -3.27
CA ALA A 149 -2.89 -11.60 -1.90
C ALA A 149 -3.40 -10.47 -0.99
N ALA A 150 -3.13 -9.23 -1.35
CA ALA A 150 -3.62 -8.03 -0.68
C ALA A 150 -4.95 -7.52 -1.27
N GLU A 151 -5.47 -8.19 -2.32
CA GLU A 151 -6.70 -7.80 -3.05
C GLU A 151 -6.65 -6.36 -3.59
N VAL A 152 -5.46 -5.91 -3.99
CA VAL A 152 -5.21 -4.55 -4.48
C VAL A 152 -5.30 -4.55 -6.01
N GLU A 153 -5.96 -3.53 -6.57
CA GLU A 153 -6.04 -3.32 -8.02
C GLU A 153 -4.65 -3.10 -8.63
N ILE A 154 -4.36 -3.80 -9.74
CA ILE A 154 -3.06 -3.77 -10.41
C ILE A 154 -3.15 -2.98 -11.71
N ILE A 155 -2.33 -1.93 -11.83
CA ILE A 155 -2.07 -1.21 -13.08
C ILE A 155 -0.67 -1.59 -13.55
N VAL A 156 -0.54 -2.03 -14.80
CA VAL A 156 0.75 -2.41 -15.38
C VAL A 156 1.37 -1.23 -16.12
N ALA A 157 2.54 -0.78 -15.69
CA ALA A 157 3.36 0.21 -16.37
C ALA A 157 4.46 -0.50 -17.16
N ILE A 158 4.33 -0.60 -18.49
CA ILE A 158 5.37 -1.17 -19.36
C ILE A 158 6.38 -0.06 -19.66
N ASN A 159 7.51 -0.10 -18.96
CA ASN A 159 8.54 0.92 -19.03
C ASN A 159 9.60 0.63 -20.11
N LYS A 160 10.41 1.63 -20.42
CA LYS A 160 11.50 1.59 -21.41
C LYS A 160 11.02 1.39 -22.86
N ILE A 161 9.86 1.92 -23.21
CA ILE A 161 9.32 1.84 -24.58
C ILE A 161 10.17 2.59 -25.60
N ASP A 162 11.04 3.47 -25.15
CA ASP A 162 12.00 4.23 -25.95
C ASP A 162 13.16 3.39 -26.50
N LYS A 163 13.34 2.17 -26.01
CA LYS A 163 14.40 1.28 -26.48
C LYS A 163 14.02 0.56 -27.77
N GLU A 164 14.99 0.38 -28.68
CA GLU A 164 14.80 -0.39 -29.93
C GLU A 164 14.41 -1.86 -29.69
N SER A 165 14.84 -2.43 -28.55
CA SER A 165 14.53 -3.82 -28.14
C SER A 165 13.18 -3.95 -27.44
N ALA A 166 12.41 -2.86 -27.27
CA ALA A 166 11.13 -2.87 -26.60
C ALA A 166 10.09 -3.72 -27.35
N ASN A 167 9.43 -4.63 -26.64
CA ASN A 167 8.37 -5.47 -27.19
C ASN A 167 7.18 -5.54 -26.22
N ILE A 168 6.26 -4.60 -26.40
CA ILE A 168 5.07 -4.44 -25.56
C ILE A 168 4.17 -5.68 -25.65
N GLU A 169 3.95 -6.20 -26.86
CA GLU A 169 3.05 -7.34 -27.09
C GLU A 169 3.57 -8.62 -26.40
N ARG A 170 4.88 -8.84 -26.40
CA ARG A 170 5.50 -9.95 -25.67
C ARG A 170 5.24 -9.84 -24.17
N VAL A 171 5.40 -8.64 -23.61
CA VAL A 171 5.16 -8.40 -22.17
C VAL A 171 3.70 -8.62 -21.80
N LYS A 172 2.76 -8.16 -22.63
CA LYS A 172 1.32 -8.43 -22.45
C LYS A 172 1.02 -9.93 -22.46
N GLN A 173 1.61 -10.70 -23.40
CA GLN A 173 1.45 -12.15 -23.46
C GLN A 173 2.01 -12.86 -22.22
N GLU A 174 3.21 -12.50 -21.78
CA GLU A 174 3.83 -13.09 -20.59
C GLU A 174 2.99 -12.81 -19.32
N LEU A 175 2.42 -11.60 -19.19
CA LEU A 175 1.58 -11.23 -18.04
C LEU A 175 0.21 -11.91 -18.04
N THR A 176 -0.31 -12.30 -19.21
CA THR A 176 -1.56 -13.06 -19.33
C THR A 176 -1.47 -14.42 -18.64
N GLU A 177 -0.27 -15.04 -18.59
CA GLU A 177 -0.03 -16.29 -17.84
C GLU A 177 -0.27 -16.13 -16.33
N TYR A 178 -0.21 -14.91 -15.84
CA TYR A 178 -0.45 -14.55 -14.44
C TYR A 178 -1.85 -13.90 -14.24
N GLU A 179 -2.79 -14.13 -15.17
CA GLU A 179 -4.17 -13.59 -15.12
C GLU A 179 -4.26 -12.06 -15.18
N LEU A 180 -3.20 -11.39 -15.61
CA LEU A 180 -3.23 -9.96 -15.92
C LEU A 180 -3.53 -9.81 -17.43
N ILE A 181 -4.81 -9.74 -17.76
CA ILE A 181 -5.29 -9.69 -19.14
C ILE A 181 -5.60 -8.25 -19.52
N PRO A 182 -5.01 -7.71 -20.60
CA PRO A 182 -5.31 -6.36 -21.06
C PRO A 182 -6.79 -6.16 -21.41
N GLU A 183 -7.30 -4.94 -21.24
CA GLU A 183 -8.66 -4.58 -21.66
C GLU A 183 -8.88 -4.83 -23.16
N ASP A 184 -7.87 -4.53 -24.00
CA ASP A 184 -7.89 -4.78 -25.45
C ASP A 184 -8.14 -6.26 -25.80
N TRP A 185 -7.80 -7.19 -24.89
CA TRP A 185 -7.98 -8.64 -25.05
C TRP A 185 -9.19 -9.17 -24.26
N GLY A 186 -10.03 -8.28 -23.75
CA GLY A 186 -11.24 -8.61 -23.00
C GLY A 186 -11.03 -8.87 -21.51
N GLY A 187 -9.89 -8.46 -20.97
CA GLY A 187 -9.61 -8.47 -19.53
C GLY A 187 -10.05 -7.18 -18.83
N SER A 188 -9.58 -7.02 -17.59
CA SER A 188 -9.86 -5.84 -16.74
C SER A 188 -8.59 -5.10 -16.32
N THR A 189 -7.40 -5.60 -16.68
CA THR A 189 -6.15 -4.99 -16.24
C THR A 189 -5.74 -3.85 -17.16
N ILE A 190 -5.44 -2.69 -16.59
CA ILE A 190 -4.98 -1.51 -17.31
C ILE A 190 -3.49 -1.64 -17.60
N PHE A 191 -3.10 -1.46 -18.87
CA PHE A 191 -1.73 -1.46 -19.34
C PHE A 191 -1.36 -0.08 -19.88
N CYS A 192 -0.35 0.55 -19.28
CA CYS A 192 0.15 1.86 -19.67
C CYS A 192 1.59 1.73 -20.18
N PRO A 193 1.84 1.86 -21.51
CA PRO A 193 3.19 1.96 -22.04
C PRO A 193 3.80 3.30 -21.61
N VAL A 194 4.99 3.28 -21.02
CA VAL A 194 5.66 4.48 -20.50
C VAL A 194 7.16 4.47 -20.77
N SER A 195 7.76 5.66 -20.78
CA SER A 195 9.20 5.82 -20.72
C SER A 195 9.57 6.77 -19.59
N ALA A 196 10.20 6.22 -18.55
CA ALA A 196 10.75 7.02 -17.47
C ALA A 196 11.85 7.99 -17.96
N HIS A 197 12.53 7.66 -19.05
CA HIS A 197 13.59 8.47 -19.64
C HIS A 197 13.03 9.69 -20.37
N THR A 198 12.09 9.49 -21.29
CA THR A 198 11.50 10.57 -22.09
C THR A 198 10.37 11.30 -21.37
N GLY A 199 9.63 10.60 -20.51
CA GLY A 199 8.41 11.06 -19.85
C GLY A 199 7.14 10.70 -20.60
N GLU A 200 7.24 9.99 -21.72
CA GLU A 200 6.12 9.54 -22.54
C GLU A 200 5.22 8.58 -21.76
N GLY A 201 3.90 8.71 -21.86
CA GLY A 201 2.89 7.85 -21.23
C GLY A 201 2.71 8.08 -19.71
N ILE A 202 3.51 8.96 -19.09
CA ILE A 202 3.39 9.22 -17.63
C ILE A 202 2.10 9.98 -17.28
N PRO A 203 1.69 11.02 -18.00
CA PRO A 203 0.41 11.68 -17.75
C PRO A 203 -0.77 10.71 -17.82
N GLU A 204 -0.80 9.86 -18.83
CA GLU A 204 -1.82 8.85 -19.05
C GLU A 204 -1.84 7.81 -17.90
N LEU A 205 -0.67 7.39 -17.41
CA LEU A 205 -0.55 6.51 -16.26
C LEU A 205 -1.17 7.17 -15.00
N LEU A 206 -0.90 8.43 -14.75
CA LEU A 206 -1.44 9.17 -13.60
C LEU A 206 -2.96 9.35 -13.70
N ASP A 207 -3.48 9.60 -14.92
CA ASP A 207 -4.92 9.70 -15.16
C ASP A 207 -5.61 8.35 -14.90
N MET A 208 -5.02 7.23 -15.34
CA MET A 208 -5.55 5.89 -15.08
C MET A 208 -5.52 5.55 -13.59
N VAL A 209 -4.47 5.92 -12.87
CA VAL A 209 -4.40 5.76 -11.40
C VAL A 209 -5.52 6.54 -10.71
N SER A 210 -5.75 7.79 -11.09
CA SER A 210 -6.82 8.61 -10.52
C SER A 210 -8.20 8.02 -10.80
N LEU A 211 -8.45 7.57 -12.02
CA LEU A 211 -9.72 6.96 -12.43
C LEU A 211 -9.99 5.65 -11.66
N THR A 212 -8.99 4.78 -11.57
CA THR A 212 -9.11 3.51 -10.81
C THR A 212 -9.39 3.77 -9.34
N ALA A 213 -8.76 4.79 -8.74
CA ALA A 213 -9.01 5.18 -7.36
C ALA A 213 -10.44 5.67 -7.12
N GLU A 214 -11.03 6.39 -8.07
CA GLU A 214 -12.44 6.83 -7.99
C GLU A 214 -13.42 5.64 -8.08
N ILE A 215 -13.16 4.70 -8.99
CA ILE A 215 -13.99 3.50 -9.17
C ILE A 215 -13.92 2.60 -7.92
N GLY A 216 -12.72 2.37 -7.37
CA GLY A 216 -12.53 1.56 -6.17
C GLY A 216 -13.28 2.11 -4.96
N ARG A 217 -13.37 3.44 -4.80
CA ARG A 217 -14.14 4.09 -3.74
C ARG A 217 -15.65 3.99 -3.91
N ALA A 218 -16.13 3.85 -5.14
CA ALA A 218 -17.57 3.70 -5.42
C ALA A 218 -18.10 2.30 -5.08
N HIS A 219 -17.23 1.34 -4.77
CA HIS A 219 -17.59 -0.06 -4.49
C HIS A 219 -17.37 -0.47 -3.01
N VAL A 220 -17.03 0.46 -2.12
CA VAL A 220 -16.87 0.21 -0.67
C VAL A 220 -18.09 0.63 0.12
#